data_7295002c93fbfdb52068de8727b7c768
#
_entry.id   7295002c93fbfdb52068de8727b7c768
#
_cell.length_a   1.000
_cell.length_b   1.000
_cell.length_c   1.000
_cell.angle_alpha   90.00
_cell.angle_beta   90.00
_cell.angle_gamma   90.00
#
_symmetry.space_group_name_H-M   'P 1'
#
loop_
_entity.id
_entity.type
_entity.pdbx_description
1 polymer ?
#
loop_
_entity_poly.entity_id
_entity_poly.type
_entity_poly.pdbx_seq_one_letter_code
_entity_poly.pdbx_strand_id
1 'polypeptide(L)'
;MPTIFDLVNAKNIAAYYQNNPSNGIPYLGATLFPAKKQLGLDLSWIKGSNGLPVALMPSEFDAKATVRDRIGFNKIQTEMPFFRESMRIGEKDRQELNRLAASNLDEMTKTLVANIYDDVTTLVNGANVQPERMIMQLLATGKIAITANRINYDYDYKMKSDHKEVLAGGAQWSAADSTPIQDILRWQDTVEDNTGTRPTKAITTRKTWGYLMKHKSILLDMNPLGGQNVIMTDALLKQYLQTKFGLSVAVYNKKYRDEKGVLQNFFPDDYFTLIPEGQLGNTFYGTTPEESDLMTGQSVADVSIVNTGVAITTIKEPHPVNVQTIVSEIVIPSFETLDNIFAAKVN
;
A
#
# COMPACT_ATOMS: atom_id res chain seq x y z
N MET A 1 -22.61 -26.45 27.08
CA MET A 1 -22.60 -25.08 26.57
C MET A 1 -21.20 -24.77 26.07
N PRO A 2 -21.04 -24.18 24.91
CA PRO A 2 -19.71 -23.79 24.45
C PRO A 2 -19.11 -22.75 25.41
N THR A 3 -17.85 -22.94 25.77
CA THR A 3 -17.09 -21.96 26.57
C THR A 3 -16.59 -20.84 25.70
N ILE A 4 -16.13 -19.71 26.30
CA ILE A 4 -15.47 -18.64 25.56
C ILE A 4 -14.29 -19.17 24.73
N PHE A 5 -13.62 -20.20 25.22
CA PHE A 5 -12.49 -20.85 24.55
C PHE A 5 -12.90 -21.67 23.30
N ASP A 6 -14.15 -22.11 23.25
CA ASP A 6 -14.69 -22.83 22.08
C ASP A 6 -15.19 -21.84 21.02
N LEU A 7 -15.71 -20.68 21.45
CA LEU A 7 -16.24 -19.64 20.60
C LEU A 7 -15.10 -18.78 20.01
N VAL A 8 -14.19 -18.32 20.87
CA VAL A 8 -13.10 -17.41 20.47
C VAL A 8 -11.82 -18.21 20.24
N ASN A 9 -11.65 -18.65 19.03
CA ASN A 9 -10.46 -19.35 18.54
C ASN A 9 -10.06 -18.82 17.17
N ALA A 10 -8.79 -19.01 16.79
CA ALA A 10 -8.22 -18.44 15.56
C ALA A 10 -9.01 -18.84 14.31
N LYS A 11 -9.49 -20.08 14.23
CA LYS A 11 -10.26 -20.61 13.09
C LYS A 11 -11.60 -19.89 12.94
N ASN A 12 -12.35 -19.71 14.04
CA ASN A 12 -13.65 -19.04 14.00
C ASN A 12 -13.51 -17.56 13.66
N ILE A 13 -12.49 -16.89 14.20
CA ILE A 13 -12.16 -15.49 13.88
C ILE A 13 -11.80 -15.36 12.41
N ALA A 14 -10.94 -16.23 11.88
CA ALA A 14 -10.57 -16.23 10.48
C ALA A 14 -11.79 -16.45 9.56
N ALA A 15 -12.65 -17.39 9.90
CA ALA A 15 -13.88 -17.66 9.15
C ALA A 15 -14.85 -16.47 9.20
N TYR A 16 -15.03 -15.84 10.35
CA TYR A 16 -15.86 -14.63 10.49
C TYR A 16 -15.32 -13.47 9.65
N TYR A 17 -14.01 -13.24 9.70
CA TYR A 17 -13.35 -12.21 8.90
C TYR A 17 -13.55 -12.42 7.40
N GLN A 18 -13.32 -13.66 6.91
CA GLN A 18 -13.42 -14.01 5.49
C GLN A 18 -14.86 -13.96 4.96
N ASN A 19 -15.84 -14.32 5.79
CA ASN A 19 -17.26 -14.33 5.41
C ASN A 19 -17.92 -12.95 5.43
N ASN A 20 -17.27 -11.93 5.98
CA ASN A 20 -17.81 -10.57 6.04
C ASN A 20 -17.33 -9.73 4.85
N PRO A 21 -18.20 -9.42 3.85
CA PRO A 21 -17.80 -8.67 2.66
C PRO A 21 -17.26 -7.27 2.96
N SER A 22 -17.63 -6.67 4.11
CA SER A 22 -17.17 -5.33 4.49
C SER A 22 -15.67 -5.26 4.80
N ASN A 23 -15.03 -6.41 5.07
CA ASN A 23 -13.59 -6.52 5.32
C ASN A 23 -12.76 -6.46 4.03
N GLY A 24 -13.37 -6.66 2.87
CA GLY A 24 -12.73 -6.53 1.56
C GLY A 24 -12.53 -5.08 1.15
N ILE A 25 -11.66 -4.33 1.83
CA ILE A 25 -11.38 -2.93 1.49
C ILE A 25 -10.60 -2.87 0.18
N PRO A 26 -11.14 -2.28 -0.91
CA PRO A 26 -10.42 -2.20 -2.19
C PRO A 26 -9.33 -1.13 -2.10
N TYR A 27 -8.12 -1.52 -1.72
CA TYR A 27 -6.94 -0.67 -1.72
C TYR A 27 -6.36 -0.57 -3.13
N LEU A 28 -5.89 0.63 -3.51
CA LEU A 28 -5.26 0.88 -4.81
C LEU A 28 -3.89 0.17 -4.90
N GLY A 29 -3.14 0.18 -3.78
CA GLY A 29 -1.85 -0.48 -3.70
C GLY A 29 -1.92 -1.97 -4.00
N ALA A 30 -2.97 -2.66 -3.54
CA ALA A 30 -3.15 -4.08 -3.81
C ALA A 30 -3.29 -4.43 -5.31
N THR A 31 -3.80 -3.50 -6.13
CA THR A 31 -3.89 -3.69 -7.59
C THR A 31 -2.56 -3.42 -8.29
N LEU A 32 -1.78 -2.47 -7.79
CA LEU A 32 -0.48 -2.09 -8.35
C LEU A 32 0.65 -3.02 -7.88
N PHE A 33 0.51 -3.61 -6.69
CA PHE A 33 1.48 -4.48 -6.04
C PHE A 33 0.78 -5.75 -5.52
N PRO A 34 0.45 -6.71 -6.39
CA PRO A 34 -0.21 -7.95 -5.99
C PRO A 34 0.56 -8.70 -4.89
N ALA A 35 -0.18 -9.33 -3.99
CA ALA A 35 0.38 -10.08 -2.87
C ALA A 35 1.09 -11.36 -3.33
N LYS A 36 2.26 -11.62 -2.77
CA LYS A 36 3.03 -12.86 -2.97
C LYS A 36 3.56 -13.39 -1.64
N LYS A 37 3.59 -14.71 -1.48
CA LYS A 37 4.21 -15.34 -0.34
C LYS A 37 5.71 -15.54 -0.59
N GLN A 38 6.52 -15.24 0.43
CA GLN A 38 7.96 -15.45 0.48
C GLN A 38 8.30 -16.24 1.74
N LEU A 39 9.06 -17.33 1.61
CA LEU A 39 9.57 -18.04 2.77
C LEU A 39 10.76 -17.29 3.38
N GLY A 40 10.78 -17.19 4.71
CA GLY A 40 11.83 -16.49 5.44
C GLY A 40 11.57 -14.99 5.65
N LEU A 41 12.59 -14.29 6.11
CA LEU A 41 12.55 -12.88 6.50
C LEU A 41 13.22 -11.95 5.47
N ASP A 42 14.08 -12.50 4.63
CA ASP A 42 14.88 -11.72 3.67
C ASP A 42 14.19 -11.63 2.32
N LEU A 43 14.03 -10.41 1.84
CA LEU A 43 13.57 -10.14 0.49
C LEU A 43 14.71 -9.61 -0.37
N SER A 44 14.84 -10.17 -1.58
CA SER A 44 15.72 -9.63 -2.60
C SER A 44 15.01 -9.53 -3.92
N TRP A 45 15.12 -8.38 -4.59
CA TRP A 45 14.58 -8.17 -5.93
C TRP A 45 15.55 -7.38 -6.80
N ILE A 46 15.31 -7.41 -8.09
CA ILE A 46 16.11 -6.68 -9.09
C ILE A 46 15.37 -5.37 -9.39
N LYS A 47 16.04 -4.25 -9.08
CA LYS A 47 15.55 -2.92 -9.40
C LYS A 47 15.93 -2.56 -10.83
N GLY A 48 14.99 -1.99 -11.59
CA GLY A 48 15.28 -1.37 -12.88
C GLY A 48 15.75 -2.35 -13.95
N SER A 49 15.17 -3.55 -13.99
CA SER A 49 15.55 -4.57 -14.98
C SER A 49 15.28 -4.19 -16.44
N ASN A 50 14.58 -3.11 -16.71
CA ASN A 50 14.11 -2.71 -18.03
C ASN A 50 14.80 -1.45 -18.54
N GLY A 51 16.14 -1.43 -18.55
CA GLY A 51 16.87 -0.43 -19.33
C GLY A 51 16.55 -0.54 -20.83
N LEU A 52 16.80 0.54 -21.58
CA LEU A 52 16.65 0.52 -23.05
C LEU A 52 17.39 -0.68 -23.65
N PRO A 53 16.77 -1.43 -24.56
CA PRO A 53 17.43 -2.57 -25.19
C PRO A 53 18.61 -2.11 -26.04
N VAL A 54 19.75 -2.76 -25.86
CA VAL A 54 20.94 -2.46 -26.65
C VAL A 54 20.91 -3.30 -27.93
N ALA A 55 21.05 -2.65 -29.08
CA ALA A 55 21.09 -3.31 -30.38
C ALA A 55 22.20 -4.39 -30.43
N LEU A 56 21.94 -5.49 -31.14
CA LEU A 56 22.96 -6.49 -31.41
C LEU A 56 24.02 -5.90 -32.34
N MET A 57 25.28 -6.25 -32.11
CA MET A 57 26.35 -5.88 -33.00
C MET A 57 26.25 -6.70 -34.31
N PRO A 58 26.48 -6.08 -35.45
CA PRO A 58 26.59 -6.82 -36.72
C PRO A 58 27.79 -7.79 -36.64
N SER A 59 27.65 -8.97 -37.25
CA SER A 59 28.71 -9.98 -37.34
C SER A 59 28.82 -10.51 -38.78
N GLU A 60 30.01 -10.88 -39.15
CA GLU A 60 30.25 -11.59 -40.42
C GLU A 60 29.89 -13.08 -40.26
N PHE A 61 29.59 -13.73 -41.38
CA PHE A 61 29.41 -15.17 -41.39
C PHE A 61 30.72 -15.87 -40.98
N ASP A 62 30.63 -16.98 -40.26
CA ASP A 62 31.75 -17.76 -39.73
C ASP A 62 32.62 -17.02 -38.65
N ALA A 63 32.27 -15.81 -38.26
CA ALA A 63 32.92 -15.09 -37.16
C ALA A 63 32.41 -15.55 -35.78
N LYS A 64 33.30 -15.55 -34.78
CA LYS A 64 32.91 -15.80 -33.40
C LYS A 64 32.00 -14.67 -32.89
N ALA A 65 30.92 -15.05 -32.17
CA ALA A 65 30.03 -14.08 -31.56
C ALA A 65 30.79 -13.16 -30.56
N THR A 66 30.51 -11.86 -30.65
CA THR A 66 31.04 -10.86 -29.68
C THR A 66 30.42 -11.11 -28.31
N VAL A 67 31.25 -11.25 -27.29
CA VAL A 67 30.79 -11.39 -25.90
C VAL A 67 30.43 -10.00 -25.40
N ARG A 68 29.18 -9.86 -24.92
CA ARG A 68 28.71 -8.64 -24.24
C ARG A 68 28.76 -8.85 -22.73
N ASP A 69 29.25 -7.87 -22.01
CA ASP A 69 29.18 -7.87 -20.55
C ASP A 69 27.72 -7.86 -20.09
N ARG A 70 27.47 -8.54 -18.98
CA ARG A 70 26.14 -8.52 -18.36
C ARG A 70 25.80 -7.10 -17.90
N ILE A 71 24.58 -6.65 -18.19
CA ILE A 71 24.05 -5.43 -17.60
C ILE A 71 24.06 -5.64 -16.09
N GLY A 72 24.72 -4.74 -15.35
CA GLY A 72 24.77 -4.80 -13.89
C GLY A 72 23.35 -4.64 -13.32
N PHE A 73 22.87 -5.68 -12.65
CA PHE A 73 21.59 -5.61 -11.93
C PHE A 73 21.84 -5.03 -10.54
N ASN A 74 21.10 -3.99 -10.19
CA ASN A 74 21.04 -3.49 -8.81
C ASN A 74 20.12 -4.41 -8.00
N LYS A 75 20.72 -5.39 -7.32
CA LYS A 75 20.01 -6.24 -6.38
C LYS A 75 19.82 -5.48 -5.06
N ILE A 76 18.59 -5.29 -4.65
CA ILE A 76 18.24 -4.78 -3.32
C ILE A 76 17.92 -6.00 -2.44
N GLN A 77 18.58 -6.07 -1.30
CA GLN A 77 18.32 -7.08 -0.26
C GLN A 77 18.00 -6.35 1.04
N THR A 78 16.91 -6.75 1.66
CA THR A 78 16.44 -6.13 2.91
C THR A 78 15.72 -7.16 3.77
N GLU A 79 15.79 -7.00 5.08
CA GLU A 79 14.96 -7.73 6.03
C GLU A 79 13.55 -7.12 6.04
N MET A 80 12.53 -7.98 6.03
CA MET A 80 11.14 -7.53 6.02
C MET A 80 10.70 -7.08 7.42
N PRO A 81 9.98 -5.95 7.53
CA PRO A 81 9.48 -5.48 8.81
C PRO A 81 8.41 -6.41 9.39
N PHE A 82 8.43 -6.58 10.70
CA PHE A 82 7.49 -7.40 11.45
C PHE A 82 6.52 -6.51 12.22
N PHE A 83 5.22 -6.74 12.01
CA PHE A 83 4.12 -6.05 12.69
C PHE A 83 3.35 -7.05 13.54
N ARG A 84 3.01 -6.65 14.77
CA ARG A 84 2.27 -7.48 15.71
C ARG A 84 1.46 -6.60 16.65
N GLU A 85 0.20 -6.95 16.86
CA GLU A 85 -0.67 -6.31 17.83
C GLU A 85 -1.61 -7.34 18.45
N SER A 86 -2.12 -7.07 19.66
CA SER A 86 -3.00 -8.00 20.35
C SER A 86 -4.14 -7.32 21.08
N MET A 87 -5.26 -8.03 21.18
CA MET A 87 -6.40 -7.70 22.04
C MET A 87 -6.66 -8.82 23.03
N ARG A 88 -7.19 -8.44 24.20
CA ARG A 88 -7.57 -9.38 25.26
C ARG A 88 -9.06 -9.28 25.55
N ILE A 89 -9.68 -10.43 25.70
CA ILE A 89 -11.04 -10.56 26.19
C ILE A 89 -10.93 -10.86 27.69
N GLY A 90 -11.38 -9.92 28.51
CA GLY A 90 -11.20 -9.97 29.94
C GLY A 90 -12.20 -10.85 30.68
N GLU A 91 -12.00 -10.98 31.99
CA GLU A 91 -12.87 -11.77 32.89
C GLU A 91 -14.30 -11.25 32.92
N LYS A 92 -14.52 -9.94 32.76
CA LYS A 92 -15.87 -9.33 32.77
C LYS A 92 -16.68 -9.78 31.55
N ASP A 93 -16.09 -9.78 30.36
CA ASP A 93 -16.76 -10.21 29.14
C ASP A 93 -17.10 -11.70 29.19
N ARG A 94 -16.19 -12.49 29.79
CA ARG A 94 -16.42 -13.90 30.06
C ARG A 94 -17.58 -14.14 31.03
N GLN A 95 -17.66 -13.39 32.13
CA GLN A 95 -18.75 -13.49 33.06
C GLN A 95 -20.09 -13.14 32.43
N GLU A 96 -20.11 -12.12 31.57
CA GLU A 96 -21.31 -11.71 30.85
C GLU A 96 -21.74 -12.78 29.85
N LEU A 97 -20.81 -13.37 29.10
CA LEU A 97 -21.09 -14.52 28.23
C LEU A 97 -21.69 -15.70 29.00
N ASN A 98 -21.10 -16.06 30.13
CA ASN A 98 -21.62 -17.16 30.96
C ASN A 98 -23.02 -16.85 31.51
N ARG A 99 -23.28 -15.59 31.92
CA ARG A 99 -24.58 -15.13 32.40
C ARG A 99 -25.65 -15.22 31.31
N LEU A 100 -25.34 -14.75 30.11
CA LEU A 100 -26.25 -14.79 28.96
C LEU A 100 -26.53 -16.23 28.51
N ALA A 101 -25.49 -17.06 28.44
CA ALA A 101 -25.62 -18.46 28.09
C ALA A 101 -26.49 -19.24 29.12
N ALA A 102 -26.38 -18.95 30.42
CA ALA A 102 -27.19 -19.55 31.46
C ALA A 102 -28.67 -19.11 31.44
N SER A 103 -28.97 -17.95 30.89
CA SER A 103 -30.33 -17.40 30.80
C SER A 103 -31.07 -17.78 29.51
N ASN A 104 -30.51 -18.62 28.65
CA ASN A 104 -31.05 -19.00 27.34
C ASN A 104 -31.39 -17.79 26.42
N LEU A 105 -30.64 -16.70 26.54
CA LEU A 105 -30.78 -15.52 25.70
C LEU A 105 -29.87 -15.63 24.46
N ASP A 106 -30.18 -16.57 23.58
CA ASP A 106 -29.36 -16.90 22.40
C ASP A 106 -29.01 -15.68 21.51
N GLU A 107 -29.96 -14.77 21.31
CA GLU A 107 -29.75 -13.57 20.49
C GLU A 107 -28.76 -12.58 21.14
N MET A 108 -28.84 -12.39 22.47
CA MET A 108 -27.89 -11.53 23.19
C MET A 108 -26.49 -12.14 23.23
N THR A 109 -26.40 -13.47 23.39
CA THR A 109 -25.14 -14.21 23.33
C THR A 109 -24.49 -14.06 21.96
N LYS A 110 -25.27 -14.24 20.88
CA LYS A 110 -24.79 -14.02 19.51
C LYS A 110 -24.29 -12.61 19.28
N THR A 111 -25.01 -11.62 19.76
CA THR A 111 -24.62 -10.20 19.64
C THR A 111 -23.31 -9.91 20.35
N LEU A 112 -23.12 -10.42 21.57
CA LEU A 112 -21.86 -10.24 22.33
C LEU A 112 -20.69 -10.92 21.63
N VAL A 113 -20.88 -12.15 21.12
CA VAL A 113 -19.86 -12.88 20.36
C VAL A 113 -19.51 -12.13 19.06
N ALA A 114 -20.50 -11.60 18.36
CA ALA A 114 -20.28 -10.80 17.16
C ALA A 114 -19.44 -9.54 17.46
N ASN A 115 -19.75 -8.81 18.55
CA ASN A 115 -18.94 -7.67 18.97
C ASN A 115 -17.50 -8.04 19.27
N ILE A 116 -17.26 -9.17 19.93
CA ILE A 116 -15.90 -9.67 20.20
C ILE A 116 -15.17 -9.98 18.88
N TYR A 117 -15.85 -10.57 17.90
CA TYR A 117 -15.27 -10.85 16.60
C TYR A 117 -15.00 -9.56 15.80
N ASP A 118 -15.89 -8.57 15.91
CA ASP A 118 -15.70 -7.25 15.27
C ASP A 118 -14.47 -6.54 15.83
N ASP A 119 -14.28 -6.58 17.17
CA ASP A 119 -13.09 -6.01 17.81
C ASP A 119 -11.80 -6.67 17.29
N VAL A 120 -11.76 -8.00 17.19
CA VAL A 120 -10.59 -8.73 16.66
C VAL A 120 -10.40 -8.47 15.17
N THR A 121 -11.50 -8.35 14.41
CA THR A 121 -11.45 -8.02 12.98
C THR A 121 -10.76 -6.67 12.74
N THR A 122 -10.86 -5.71 13.69
CA THR A 122 -10.14 -4.43 13.58
C THR A 122 -8.62 -4.61 13.55
N LEU A 123 -8.07 -5.61 14.27
CA LEU A 123 -6.64 -5.93 14.21
C LEU A 123 -6.22 -6.45 12.83
N VAL A 124 -7.02 -7.33 12.25
CA VAL A 124 -6.74 -7.86 10.90
C VAL A 124 -6.83 -6.76 9.85
N ASN A 125 -7.82 -5.85 9.99
CA ASN A 125 -7.90 -4.68 9.14
C ASN A 125 -6.70 -3.74 9.33
N GLY A 126 -6.18 -3.62 10.57
CA GLY A 126 -4.95 -2.90 10.87
C GLY A 126 -3.73 -3.49 10.16
N ALA A 127 -3.63 -4.82 10.10
CA ALA A 127 -2.60 -5.50 9.31
C ALA A 127 -2.70 -5.14 7.82
N ASN A 128 -3.90 -5.14 7.23
CA ASN A 128 -4.09 -4.74 5.83
C ASN A 128 -3.76 -3.26 5.53
N VAL A 129 -3.75 -2.40 6.54
CA VAL A 129 -3.37 -0.98 6.40
C VAL A 129 -1.86 -0.82 6.12
N GLN A 130 -1.01 -1.65 6.70
CA GLN A 130 0.44 -1.47 6.60
C GLN A 130 1.00 -1.62 5.17
N PRO A 131 0.64 -2.64 4.37
CA PRO A 131 1.06 -2.73 2.98
C PRO A 131 0.65 -1.50 2.16
N GLU A 132 -0.61 -1.06 2.30
CA GLU A 132 -1.11 0.12 1.58
C GLU A 132 -0.35 1.39 1.97
N ARG A 133 -0.09 1.59 3.27
CA ARG A 133 0.71 2.71 3.78
C ARG A 133 2.11 2.72 3.18
N MET A 134 2.80 1.58 3.17
CA MET A 134 4.14 1.46 2.60
C MET A 134 4.15 1.74 1.09
N ILE A 135 3.20 1.19 0.35
CA ILE A 135 3.09 1.40 -1.10
C ILE A 135 2.86 2.88 -1.42
N MET A 136 1.94 3.54 -0.71
CA MET A 136 1.63 4.94 -0.95
C MET A 136 2.79 5.88 -0.59
N GLN A 137 3.57 5.56 0.46
CA GLN A 137 4.82 6.27 0.78
C GLN A 137 5.87 6.07 -0.32
N LEU A 138 6.04 4.84 -0.82
CA LEU A 138 6.96 4.55 -1.92
C LEU A 138 6.60 5.31 -3.19
N LEU A 139 5.33 5.33 -3.56
CA LEU A 139 4.85 6.05 -4.75
C LEU A 139 5.06 7.55 -4.63
N ALA A 140 4.96 8.12 -3.43
CA ALA A 140 5.14 9.56 -3.23
C ALA A 140 6.61 9.97 -3.09
N THR A 141 7.44 9.16 -2.45
CA THR A 141 8.79 9.59 -2.03
C THR A 141 9.93 8.66 -2.45
N GLY A 142 9.62 7.45 -2.90
CA GLY A 142 10.61 6.39 -3.12
C GLY A 142 11.19 5.79 -1.85
N LYS A 143 10.57 6.06 -0.69
CA LYS A 143 11.02 5.61 0.65
C LYS A 143 9.85 5.12 1.47
N ILE A 144 10.14 4.21 2.41
CA ILE A 144 9.23 3.82 3.48
C ILE A 144 9.84 4.30 4.80
N ALA A 145 9.07 5.05 5.58
CA ALA A 145 9.45 5.49 6.91
C ALA A 145 8.31 5.24 7.90
N ILE A 146 8.52 4.32 8.84
CA ILE A 146 7.56 3.95 9.88
C ILE A 146 8.30 3.93 11.21
N THR A 147 7.89 4.80 12.13
CA THR A 147 8.46 4.89 13.47
C THR A 147 7.35 4.67 14.49
N ALA A 148 7.39 3.54 15.18
CA ALA A 148 6.45 3.18 16.25
C ALA A 148 7.13 2.29 17.28
N ASN A 149 6.69 2.32 18.54
CA ASN A 149 7.15 1.43 19.62
C ASN A 149 8.67 1.36 19.78
N ARG A 150 9.40 2.48 19.57
CA ARG A 150 10.88 2.59 19.59
C ARG A 150 11.57 1.83 18.44
N ILE A 151 10.83 1.34 17.46
CA ILE A 151 11.34 0.72 16.24
C ILE A 151 11.25 1.76 15.14
N ASN A 152 12.30 1.85 14.32
CA ASN A 152 12.35 2.71 13.16
C ASN A 152 12.65 1.87 11.92
N TYR A 153 11.67 1.74 11.04
CA TYR A 153 11.83 1.16 9.72
C TYR A 153 12.03 2.29 8.71
N ASP A 154 13.22 2.36 8.12
CA ASP A 154 13.58 3.34 7.09
C ASP A 154 14.22 2.60 5.90
N TYR A 155 13.44 2.46 4.84
CA TYR A 155 13.85 1.78 3.62
C TYR A 155 13.91 2.78 2.46
N ASP A 156 15.10 3.06 1.95
CA ASP A 156 15.32 3.90 0.78
C ASP A 156 15.53 3.03 -0.47
N TYR A 157 14.56 3.05 -1.39
CA TYR A 157 14.58 2.29 -2.63
C TYR A 157 15.46 2.91 -3.71
N LYS A 158 16.21 3.96 -3.37
CA LYS A 158 17.16 4.63 -4.27
C LYS A 158 16.51 5.08 -5.58
N MET A 159 15.38 5.77 -5.46
CA MET A 159 14.75 6.42 -6.59
C MET A 159 15.72 7.44 -7.20
N LYS A 160 15.83 7.45 -8.54
CA LYS A 160 16.73 8.38 -9.26
C LYS A 160 16.39 9.83 -8.91
N SER A 161 17.41 10.67 -8.81
CA SER A 161 17.24 12.09 -8.46
C SER A 161 16.52 12.89 -9.54
N ASP A 162 16.68 12.50 -10.79
CA ASP A 162 16.03 13.09 -11.96
C ASP A 162 14.58 12.65 -12.16
N HIS A 163 14.14 11.63 -11.43
CA HIS A 163 12.74 11.14 -11.40
C HIS A 163 11.96 11.67 -10.19
N LYS A 164 12.49 12.64 -9.48
CA LYS A 164 11.81 13.31 -8.37
C LYS A 164 12.07 14.79 -8.36
N GLU A 165 11.05 15.57 -7.99
CA GLU A 165 11.14 17.02 -7.90
C GLU A 165 10.35 17.56 -6.72
N VAL A 166 10.82 18.67 -6.16
CA VAL A 166 10.10 19.45 -5.15
C VAL A 166 9.99 20.86 -5.69
N LEU A 167 8.78 21.26 -6.06
CA LEU A 167 8.51 22.61 -6.52
C LEU A 167 8.54 23.58 -5.33
N ALA A 168 9.09 24.78 -5.53
CA ALA A 168 9.23 25.78 -4.50
C ALA A 168 8.83 27.19 -4.99
N GLY A 169 8.34 28.02 -4.08
CA GLY A 169 7.97 29.40 -4.36
C GLY A 169 6.93 29.55 -5.47
N GLY A 170 7.21 30.37 -6.47
CA GLY A 170 6.30 30.64 -7.59
C GLY A 170 6.03 29.46 -8.53
N ALA A 171 6.82 28.39 -8.45
CA ALA A 171 6.59 27.17 -9.23
C ALA A 171 5.55 26.23 -8.59
N GLN A 172 5.21 26.43 -7.32
CA GLN A 172 4.20 25.59 -6.64
C GLN A 172 2.84 25.71 -7.33
N TRP A 173 2.11 24.63 -7.46
CA TRP A 173 0.81 24.62 -8.15
C TRP A 173 -0.30 25.42 -7.46
N SER A 174 -0.08 25.82 -6.23
CA SER A 174 -0.93 26.81 -5.54
C SER A 174 -0.69 28.25 -5.99
N ALA A 175 0.45 28.53 -6.63
CA ALA A 175 0.79 29.86 -7.13
C ALA A 175 0.09 30.15 -8.48
N ALA A 176 -0.40 31.38 -8.64
CA ALA A 176 -1.20 31.76 -9.81
C ALA A 176 -0.43 31.71 -11.15
N ASP A 177 0.88 31.94 -11.09
CA ASP A 177 1.76 32.02 -12.27
C ASP A 177 2.53 30.71 -12.53
N SER A 178 2.26 29.65 -11.76
CA SER A 178 2.86 28.33 -11.99
C SER A 178 2.33 27.69 -13.29
N THR A 179 3.05 26.67 -13.76
CA THR A 179 2.77 26.03 -15.06
C THR A 179 2.58 24.52 -14.92
N PRO A 180 1.52 24.04 -14.26
CA PRO A 180 1.30 22.60 -14.01
C PRO A 180 1.31 21.75 -15.30
N ILE A 181 0.81 22.30 -16.42
CA ILE A 181 0.78 21.63 -17.71
C ILE A 181 2.20 21.34 -18.21
N GLN A 182 3.09 22.32 -18.12
CA GLN A 182 4.47 22.19 -18.57
C GLN A 182 5.25 21.23 -17.65
N ASP A 183 4.98 21.26 -16.35
CA ASP A 183 5.59 20.35 -15.38
C ASP A 183 5.24 18.90 -15.70
N ILE A 184 3.95 18.60 -15.91
CA ILE A 184 3.49 17.23 -16.24
C ILE A 184 4.14 16.74 -17.52
N LEU A 185 4.21 17.58 -18.57
CA LEU A 185 4.88 17.21 -19.83
C LEU A 185 6.35 16.90 -19.61
N ARG A 186 7.07 17.82 -18.97
CA ARG A 186 8.49 17.66 -18.66
C ARG A 186 8.78 16.37 -17.87
N TRP A 187 7.96 16.04 -16.89
CA TRP A 187 8.10 14.81 -16.11
C TRP A 187 7.83 13.55 -16.94
N GLN A 188 6.81 13.58 -17.81
CA GLN A 188 6.57 12.48 -18.74
C GLN A 188 7.73 12.28 -19.70
N ASP A 189 8.24 13.37 -20.30
CA ASP A 189 9.36 13.34 -21.23
C ASP A 189 10.63 12.84 -20.54
N THR A 190 10.93 13.28 -19.31
CA THR A 190 12.09 12.82 -18.52
C THR A 190 12.07 11.30 -18.32
N VAL A 191 10.91 10.73 -17.95
CA VAL A 191 10.79 9.27 -17.77
C VAL A 191 10.91 8.54 -19.08
N GLU A 192 10.28 9.05 -20.14
CA GLU A 192 10.32 8.45 -21.49
C GLU A 192 11.74 8.45 -22.06
N ASP A 193 12.48 9.56 -21.93
CA ASP A 193 13.87 9.68 -22.38
C ASP A 193 14.79 8.69 -21.64
N ASN A 194 14.57 8.49 -20.35
CA ASN A 194 15.41 7.63 -19.52
C ASN A 194 15.07 6.13 -19.63
N THR A 195 13.83 5.80 -19.96
CA THR A 195 13.34 4.41 -19.86
C THR A 195 12.69 3.88 -21.16
N GLY A 196 12.42 4.76 -22.12
CA GLY A 196 11.67 4.43 -23.33
C GLY A 196 10.19 4.17 -23.08
N THR A 197 9.67 4.47 -21.88
CA THR A 197 8.26 4.24 -21.50
C THR A 197 7.64 5.52 -20.98
N ARG A 198 6.61 6.03 -21.66
CA ARG A 198 5.87 7.20 -21.23
C ARG A 198 4.85 6.82 -20.15
N PRO A 199 4.84 7.46 -18.98
CA PRO A 199 3.80 7.24 -17.97
C PRO A 199 2.43 7.68 -18.48
N THR A 200 1.41 6.82 -18.30
CA THR A 200 0.05 7.07 -18.77
C THR A 200 -0.96 7.20 -17.63
N LYS A 201 -0.53 6.97 -16.40
CA LYS A 201 -1.37 7.10 -15.20
C LYS A 201 -0.72 8.03 -14.19
N ALA A 202 -1.54 8.64 -13.35
CA ALA A 202 -1.06 9.42 -12.22
C ALA A 202 -1.91 9.17 -10.97
N ILE A 203 -1.29 9.39 -9.81
CA ILE A 203 -1.95 9.33 -8.50
C ILE A 203 -1.75 10.66 -7.79
N THR A 204 -2.82 11.16 -7.17
CA THR A 204 -2.80 12.39 -6.39
C THR A 204 -3.93 12.39 -5.35
N THR A 205 -3.96 13.38 -4.44
CA THR A 205 -5.05 13.57 -3.50
C THR A 205 -6.07 14.60 -4.00
N ARG A 206 -7.24 14.65 -3.36
CA ARG A 206 -8.28 15.65 -3.66
C ARG A 206 -7.77 17.08 -3.44
N LYS A 207 -6.91 17.29 -2.45
CA LYS A 207 -6.31 18.61 -2.18
C LYS A 207 -5.46 19.06 -3.37
N THR A 208 -4.55 18.22 -3.79
CA THR A 208 -3.64 18.51 -4.93
C THR A 208 -4.40 18.62 -6.25
N TRP A 209 -5.39 17.74 -6.46
CA TRP A 209 -6.32 17.82 -7.59
C TRP A 209 -7.05 19.15 -7.64
N GLY A 210 -7.39 19.73 -6.47
CA GLY A 210 -8.03 21.03 -6.34
C GLY A 210 -7.16 22.19 -6.86
N TYR A 211 -5.83 22.07 -6.83
CA TYR A 211 -4.95 23.07 -7.46
C TYR A 211 -5.15 23.08 -8.98
N LEU A 212 -5.13 21.90 -9.62
CA LEU A 212 -5.34 21.80 -11.07
C LEU A 212 -6.72 22.29 -11.49
N MET A 213 -7.77 21.98 -10.73
CA MET A 213 -9.14 22.41 -11.04
C MET A 213 -9.32 23.92 -11.04
N LYS A 214 -8.54 24.63 -10.24
CA LYS A 214 -8.65 26.10 -10.08
C LYS A 214 -7.58 26.85 -10.84
N HIS A 215 -6.62 26.14 -11.45
CA HIS A 215 -5.44 26.78 -12.03
C HIS A 215 -5.79 27.57 -13.29
N LYS A 216 -5.43 28.85 -13.29
CA LYS A 216 -5.75 29.78 -14.38
C LYS A 216 -5.19 29.34 -15.74
N SER A 217 -3.97 28.78 -15.78
CA SER A 217 -3.36 28.31 -17.02
C SER A 217 -4.16 27.19 -17.68
N ILE A 218 -4.73 26.26 -16.89
CA ILE A 218 -5.57 25.17 -17.38
C ILE A 218 -6.88 25.71 -17.93
N LEU A 219 -7.53 26.63 -17.19
CA LEU A 219 -8.78 27.22 -17.62
C LEU A 219 -8.63 28.01 -18.94
N LEU A 220 -7.52 28.76 -19.09
CA LEU A 220 -7.22 29.50 -20.31
C LEU A 220 -6.83 28.58 -21.48
N ASP A 221 -6.11 27.50 -21.23
CA ASP A 221 -5.77 26.52 -22.27
C ASP A 221 -7.00 25.80 -22.82
N MET A 222 -8.00 25.56 -21.96
CA MET A 222 -9.28 24.97 -22.37
C MET A 222 -10.20 25.94 -23.11
N ASN A 223 -10.17 27.21 -22.72
CA ASN A 223 -10.95 28.26 -23.37
C ASN A 223 -10.17 29.58 -23.40
N PRO A 224 -9.38 29.84 -24.45
CA PRO A 224 -8.53 31.00 -24.55
C PRO A 224 -9.26 32.36 -24.52
N LEU A 225 -10.52 32.39 -24.97
CA LEU A 225 -11.32 33.61 -25.05
C LEU A 225 -12.18 33.89 -23.81
N GLY A 226 -12.36 32.89 -22.91
CA GLY A 226 -13.25 33.02 -21.76
C GLY A 226 -12.97 32.03 -20.65
N GLY A 227 -11.71 31.71 -20.40
CA GLY A 227 -11.30 30.72 -19.39
C GLY A 227 -11.84 31.00 -17.99
N GLN A 228 -12.04 32.25 -17.63
CA GLN A 228 -12.66 32.64 -16.36
C GLN A 228 -14.13 32.24 -16.22
N ASN A 229 -14.80 31.89 -17.31
CA ASN A 229 -16.19 31.46 -17.33
C ASN A 229 -16.34 29.92 -17.42
N VAL A 230 -15.23 29.17 -17.41
CA VAL A 230 -15.26 27.71 -17.44
C VAL A 230 -15.59 27.17 -16.04
N ILE A 231 -16.69 26.46 -15.92
CA ILE A 231 -17.01 25.69 -14.71
C ILE A 231 -16.26 24.35 -14.79
N MET A 232 -15.12 24.27 -14.10
CA MET A 232 -14.31 23.05 -14.07
C MET A 232 -14.98 21.97 -13.23
N THR A 233 -15.21 20.81 -13.83
CA THR A 233 -15.66 19.59 -13.14
C THR A 233 -14.58 18.53 -13.15
N ASP A 234 -14.67 17.55 -12.22
CA ASP A 234 -13.72 16.42 -12.18
C ASP A 234 -13.67 15.67 -13.53
N ALA A 235 -14.83 15.45 -14.16
CA ALA A 235 -14.92 14.77 -15.44
C ALA A 235 -14.22 15.56 -16.56
N LEU A 236 -14.45 16.87 -16.60
CA LEU A 236 -13.88 17.76 -17.61
C LEU A 236 -12.35 17.82 -17.49
N LEU A 237 -11.83 17.97 -16.28
CA LEU A 237 -10.37 17.98 -16.06
C LEU A 237 -9.73 16.62 -16.41
N LYS A 238 -10.35 15.51 -16.03
CA LYS A 238 -9.88 14.17 -16.41
C LYS A 238 -9.85 13.99 -17.92
N GLN A 239 -10.90 14.39 -18.61
CA GLN A 239 -10.98 14.33 -20.07
C GLN A 239 -9.91 15.21 -20.74
N TYR A 240 -9.70 16.40 -20.21
CA TYR A 240 -8.66 17.31 -20.70
C TYR A 240 -7.25 16.68 -20.57
N LEU A 241 -6.92 16.14 -19.39
CA LEU A 241 -5.61 15.49 -19.16
C LEU A 241 -5.45 14.24 -20.05
N GLN A 242 -6.52 13.47 -20.22
CA GLN A 242 -6.48 12.30 -21.10
C GLN A 242 -6.29 12.69 -22.57
N THR A 243 -6.97 13.72 -23.03
CA THR A 243 -6.87 14.16 -24.43
C THR A 243 -5.53 14.82 -24.73
N LYS A 244 -5.01 15.63 -23.81
CA LYS A 244 -3.79 16.40 -24.01
C LYS A 244 -2.52 15.62 -23.75
N PHE A 245 -2.52 14.75 -22.73
CA PHE A 245 -1.31 14.04 -22.25
C PHE A 245 -1.41 12.53 -22.32
N GLY A 246 -2.57 11.97 -22.71
CA GLY A 246 -2.82 10.54 -22.58
C GLY A 246 -2.86 10.06 -21.12
N LEU A 247 -3.09 10.97 -20.15
CA LEU A 247 -2.91 10.73 -18.73
C LEU A 247 -4.23 10.47 -18.01
N SER A 248 -4.37 9.29 -17.40
CA SER A 248 -5.48 8.95 -16.53
C SER A 248 -5.10 9.20 -15.06
N VAL A 249 -5.86 10.03 -14.34
CA VAL A 249 -5.53 10.42 -12.97
C VAL A 249 -6.46 9.78 -11.95
N ALA A 250 -5.88 9.03 -11.03
CA ALA A 250 -6.54 8.49 -9.86
C ALA A 250 -6.46 9.48 -8.69
N VAL A 251 -7.62 9.96 -8.23
CA VAL A 251 -7.71 10.81 -7.03
C VAL A 251 -7.94 9.90 -5.82
N TYR A 252 -6.89 9.67 -5.03
CA TYR A 252 -6.89 8.73 -3.92
C TYR A 252 -6.95 9.44 -2.58
N ASN A 253 -8.08 9.32 -1.87
CA ASN A 253 -8.34 10.01 -0.60
C ASN A 253 -8.63 9.07 0.56
N LYS A 254 -8.29 7.79 0.44
CA LYS A 254 -8.44 6.88 1.58
C LYS A 254 -7.54 7.30 2.72
N LYS A 255 -8.03 7.07 3.93
CA LYS A 255 -7.38 7.45 5.18
C LYS A 255 -7.26 6.26 6.11
N TYR A 256 -6.31 6.34 7.02
CA TYR A 256 -6.13 5.39 8.12
C TYR A 256 -5.86 6.17 9.42
N ARG A 257 -5.91 5.49 10.54
CA ARG A 257 -5.43 6.02 11.82
C ARG A 257 -4.04 5.46 12.08
N ASP A 258 -3.11 6.36 12.40
CA ASP A 258 -1.77 5.94 12.79
C ASP A 258 -1.75 5.35 14.21
N GLU A 259 -0.58 4.92 14.66
CA GLU A 259 -0.34 4.29 15.97
C GLU A 259 -0.68 5.20 17.17
N LYS A 260 -0.90 6.50 16.92
CA LYS A 260 -1.33 7.51 17.89
C LYS A 260 -2.82 7.82 17.77
N GLY A 261 -3.53 7.13 16.88
CA GLY A 261 -4.95 7.36 16.60
C GLY A 261 -5.22 8.60 15.73
N VAL A 262 -4.19 9.26 15.19
CA VAL A 262 -4.33 10.43 14.33
C VAL A 262 -4.72 10.01 12.93
N LEU A 263 -5.69 10.73 12.35
CA LEU A 263 -6.17 10.46 10.99
C LEU A 263 -5.14 10.92 9.95
N GLN A 264 -4.65 10.00 9.13
CA GLN A 264 -3.67 10.23 8.08
C GLN A 264 -4.23 9.87 6.71
N ASN A 265 -3.77 10.54 5.66
CA ASN A 265 -4.00 10.10 4.30
C ASN A 265 -3.00 8.98 3.96
N PHE A 266 -3.43 7.95 3.21
CA PHE A 266 -2.49 6.96 2.70
C PHE A 266 -1.50 7.59 1.72
N PHE A 267 -2.02 8.26 0.70
CA PHE A 267 -1.18 9.04 -0.21
C PHE A 267 -1.05 10.47 0.34
N PRO A 268 0.17 11.00 0.51
CA PRO A 268 0.36 12.31 1.11
C PRO A 268 -0.16 13.44 0.21
N ASP A 269 -0.68 14.49 0.85
CA ASP A 269 -1.09 15.70 0.15
C ASP A 269 0.10 16.40 -0.50
N ASP A 270 -0.19 17.21 -1.49
CA ASP A 270 0.78 17.98 -2.25
C ASP A 270 1.77 17.16 -3.09
N TYR A 271 1.46 15.87 -3.30
CA TYR A 271 2.20 15.00 -4.22
C TYR A 271 1.39 14.67 -5.46
N PHE A 272 2.09 14.58 -6.58
CA PHE A 272 1.57 14.12 -7.86
C PHE A 272 2.59 13.12 -8.44
N THR A 273 2.19 11.86 -8.59
CA THR A 273 3.10 10.81 -9.05
C THR A 273 2.61 10.23 -10.35
N LEU A 274 3.47 10.29 -11.37
CA LEU A 274 3.27 9.65 -12.67
C LEU A 274 3.71 8.18 -12.57
N ILE A 275 2.88 7.28 -13.09
CA ILE A 275 3.14 5.84 -13.09
C ILE A 275 2.86 5.24 -14.47
N PRO A 276 3.56 4.18 -14.87
CA PRO A 276 3.25 3.43 -16.07
C PRO A 276 1.97 2.63 -15.90
N GLU A 277 1.50 2.03 -16.97
CA GLU A 277 0.38 1.10 -16.94
C GLU A 277 0.78 -0.28 -16.40
N GLY A 278 -0.14 -0.95 -15.72
CA GLY A 278 0.04 -2.31 -15.25
C GLY A 278 0.54 -2.40 -13.80
N GLN A 279 1.16 -3.52 -13.50
CA GLN A 279 1.72 -3.85 -12.19
C GLN A 279 3.06 -3.14 -12.01
N LEU A 280 3.28 -2.54 -10.85
CA LEU A 280 4.51 -1.79 -10.53
C LEU A 280 5.54 -2.63 -9.77
N GLY A 281 5.04 -3.56 -8.98
CA GLY A 281 5.86 -4.43 -8.12
C GLY A 281 5.02 -5.54 -7.52
N ASN A 282 5.47 -6.07 -6.38
CA ASN A 282 4.75 -7.09 -5.63
C ASN A 282 4.81 -6.77 -4.15
N THR A 283 3.77 -7.15 -3.40
CA THR A 283 3.79 -7.11 -1.93
C THR A 283 4.15 -8.49 -1.42
N PHE A 284 5.34 -8.63 -0.84
CA PHE A 284 5.81 -9.91 -0.32
C PHE A 284 5.44 -10.05 1.16
N TYR A 285 4.84 -11.20 1.47
CA TYR A 285 4.52 -11.61 2.83
C TYR A 285 5.50 -12.70 3.27
N GLY A 286 6.27 -12.42 4.32
CA GLY A 286 7.20 -13.36 4.94
C GLY A 286 6.49 -14.39 5.80
N THR A 287 7.25 -15.33 6.34
CA THR A 287 6.74 -16.36 7.27
C THR A 287 6.85 -15.84 8.69
N THR A 288 5.70 -15.62 9.35
CA THR A 288 5.71 -15.21 10.77
C THR A 288 6.18 -16.36 11.67
N PRO A 289 6.69 -16.08 12.88
CA PRO A 289 7.08 -17.14 13.83
C PRO A 289 5.94 -18.11 14.11
N GLU A 290 4.72 -17.61 14.27
CA GLU A 290 3.53 -18.42 14.54
C GLU A 290 3.16 -19.31 13.36
N GLU A 291 3.34 -18.83 12.14
CA GLU A 291 3.16 -19.62 10.91
C GLU A 291 4.26 -20.71 10.79
N SER A 292 5.50 -20.37 11.15
CA SER A 292 6.61 -21.33 11.17
C SER A 292 6.34 -22.48 12.13
N ASP A 293 5.86 -22.16 13.34
CA ASP A 293 5.50 -23.17 14.34
C ASP A 293 4.33 -24.05 13.86
N LEU A 294 3.35 -23.45 13.18
CA LEU A 294 2.25 -24.20 12.57
C LEU A 294 2.76 -25.17 11.49
N MET A 295 3.68 -24.73 10.63
CA MET A 295 4.26 -25.56 9.56
C MET A 295 5.11 -26.70 10.09
N THR A 296 5.78 -26.52 11.22
CA THR A 296 6.61 -27.58 11.86
C THR A 296 5.80 -28.50 12.76
N GLY A 297 4.50 -28.23 12.97
CA GLY A 297 3.64 -29.02 13.86
C GLY A 297 3.95 -28.84 15.35
N GLN A 298 4.70 -27.80 15.72
CA GLN A 298 5.09 -27.49 17.09
C GLN A 298 4.25 -26.38 17.73
N SER A 299 3.19 -25.93 17.06
CA SER A 299 2.35 -24.85 17.56
C SER A 299 1.64 -25.26 18.85
N VAL A 300 1.92 -24.56 19.94
CA VAL A 300 1.22 -24.68 21.23
C VAL A 300 -0.05 -23.82 21.25
N ALA A 301 -0.10 -22.79 20.42
CA ALA A 301 -1.23 -21.89 20.27
C ALA A 301 -2.11 -22.29 19.09
N ASP A 302 -3.37 -21.87 19.13
CA ASP A 302 -4.28 -22.01 18.00
C ASP A 302 -4.00 -20.90 16.99
N VAL A 303 -3.53 -21.27 15.79
CA VAL A 303 -3.09 -20.36 14.72
C VAL A 303 -3.91 -20.58 13.45
N SER A 304 -4.32 -19.50 12.82
CA SER A 304 -4.96 -19.51 11.51
C SER A 304 -4.39 -18.39 10.63
N ILE A 305 -4.17 -18.69 9.36
CA ILE A 305 -3.65 -17.71 8.40
C ILE A 305 -4.79 -17.18 7.54
N VAL A 306 -4.89 -15.86 7.44
CA VAL A 306 -5.84 -15.18 6.55
C VAL A 306 -5.09 -14.38 5.50
N ASN A 307 -5.76 -14.07 4.40
CA ASN A 307 -5.15 -13.41 3.24
C ASN A 307 -3.88 -14.17 2.79
N THR A 308 -2.80 -13.44 2.42
CA THR A 308 -1.57 -14.07 1.93
C THR A 308 -0.58 -14.40 3.04
N GLY A 309 -0.69 -13.81 4.24
CA GLY A 309 0.32 -14.02 5.29
C GLY A 309 0.06 -13.30 6.60
N VAL A 310 -1.21 -13.02 6.92
CA VAL A 310 -1.62 -12.46 8.21
C VAL A 310 -1.96 -13.61 9.14
N ALA A 311 -1.18 -13.80 10.20
CA ALA A 311 -1.40 -14.84 11.19
C ALA A 311 -2.31 -14.33 12.34
N ILE A 312 -3.36 -15.08 12.63
CA ILE A 312 -4.24 -14.88 13.79
C ILE A 312 -3.91 -15.99 14.76
N THR A 313 -3.51 -15.62 15.97
CA THR A 313 -3.12 -16.55 17.03
C THR A 313 -3.95 -16.29 18.26
N THR A 314 -4.56 -17.35 18.83
CA THR A 314 -5.27 -17.25 20.09
C THR A 314 -4.54 -17.99 21.20
N ILE A 315 -4.33 -17.32 22.33
CA ILE A 315 -3.68 -17.84 23.52
C ILE A 315 -4.67 -17.82 24.67
N LYS A 316 -4.81 -18.96 25.34
CA LYS A 316 -5.67 -19.13 26.53
C LYS A 316 -4.81 -18.98 27.78
N GLU A 317 -5.12 -17.99 28.59
CA GLU A 317 -4.45 -17.80 29.90
C GLU A 317 -5.34 -18.30 31.03
N PRO A 318 -4.83 -19.21 31.88
CA PRO A 318 -5.61 -19.75 33.00
C PRO A 318 -5.73 -18.81 34.18
N HIS A 319 -4.79 -17.86 34.34
CA HIS A 319 -4.80 -16.90 35.43
C HIS A 319 -4.01 -15.61 35.08
N PRO A 320 -4.63 -14.42 35.06
CA PRO A 320 -6.09 -14.20 35.05
C PRO A 320 -6.74 -14.87 33.84
N VAL A 321 -7.98 -15.36 34.01
CA VAL A 321 -8.64 -16.12 32.94
C VAL A 321 -9.03 -15.21 31.81
N ASN A 322 -8.29 -15.27 30.69
CA ASN A 322 -8.55 -14.49 29.50
C ASN A 322 -8.24 -15.25 28.22
N VAL A 323 -8.67 -14.68 27.09
CA VAL A 323 -8.25 -15.10 25.76
C VAL A 323 -7.56 -13.90 25.12
N GLN A 324 -6.30 -14.05 24.78
CA GLN A 324 -5.55 -13.07 24.00
C GLN A 324 -5.54 -13.48 22.54
N THR A 325 -5.99 -12.59 21.68
CA THR A 325 -5.86 -12.74 20.23
C THR A 325 -4.74 -11.83 19.73
N ILE A 326 -3.78 -12.41 19.02
CA ILE A 326 -2.63 -11.73 18.45
C ILE A 326 -2.80 -11.78 16.93
N VAL A 327 -2.60 -10.66 16.27
CA VAL A 327 -2.48 -10.58 14.81
C VAL A 327 -1.05 -10.18 14.49
N SER A 328 -0.41 -10.93 13.60
CA SER A 328 0.97 -10.66 13.19
C SER A 328 1.13 -10.82 11.68
N GLU A 329 2.03 -10.01 11.10
CA GLU A 329 2.43 -10.10 9.70
C GLU A 329 3.88 -9.67 9.51
N ILE A 330 4.51 -10.22 8.49
CA ILE A 330 5.80 -9.79 7.96
C ILE A 330 5.56 -9.41 6.52
N VAL A 331 5.74 -8.14 6.16
CA VAL A 331 5.33 -7.65 4.84
C VAL A 331 6.19 -6.50 4.37
N ILE A 332 6.60 -6.53 3.10
CA ILE A 332 7.26 -5.40 2.42
C ILE A 332 6.92 -5.43 0.93
N PRO A 333 6.65 -4.28 0.29
CA PRO A 333 6.54 -4.21 -1.15
C PRO A 333 7.92 -4.25 -1.82
N SER A 334 8.05 -4.94 -2.95
CA SER A 334 9.13 -4.74 -3.91
C SER A 334 8.72 -3.72 -4.97
N PHE A 335 9.64 -3.07 -5.62
CA PHE A 335 9.33 -2.04 -6.62
C PHE A 335 10.23 -2.19 -7.85
N GLU A 336 9.89 -3.14 -8.70
CA GLU A 336 10.68 -3.49 -9.87
C GLU A 336 10.69 -2.38 -10.92
N THR A 337 9.58 -1.65 -11.07
CA THR A 337 9.43 -0.56 -12.06
C THR A 337 9.68 0.84 -11.50
N LEU A 338 10.41 0.95 -10.40
CA LEU A 338 10.68 2.24 -9.74
C LEU A 338 11.30 3.29 -10.67
N ASP A 339 12.08 2.87 -11.65
CA ASP A 339 12.70 3.79 -12.60
C ASP A 339 11.72 4.30 -13.67
N ASN A 340 10.50 3.77 -13.75
CA ASN A 340 9.47 4.17 -14.71
C ASN A 340 8.41 5.11 -14.10
N ILE A 341 8.64 5.61 -12.90
CA ILE A 341 7.76 6.58 -12.25
C ILE A 341 8.44 7.94 -12.08
N PHE A 342 7.63 8.98 -11.92
CA PHE A 342 8.10 10.31 -11.51
C PHE A 342 7.27 10.78 -10.31
N ALA A 343 7.92 11.14 -9.22
CA ALA A 343 7.26 11.64 -8.01
C ALA A 343 7.58 13.13 -7.80
N ALA A 344 6.55 13.97 -7.82
CA ALA A 344 6.69 15.40 -7.61
C ALA A 344 5.95 15.86 -6.37
N LYS A 345 6.62 16.65 -5.52
CA LYS A 345 5.97 17.46 -4.50
C LYS A 345 5.66 18.81 -5.09
N VAL A 346 4.37 19.09 -5.28
CA VAL A 346 3.89 20.25 -6.09
C VAL A 346 3.50 21.47 -5.26
N ASN A 347 3.57 21.34 -3.93
CA ASN A 347 3.29 22.48 -3.02
C ASN A 347 4.01 22.34 -1.67
#